data_27f049716ec0e960d2217cfd71634a40
#
_entry.id   27f049716ec0e960d2217cfd71634a40
#
_cell.length_a   1.000
_cell.length_b   1.000
_cell.length_c   1.000
_cell.angle_alpha   90.00
_cell.angle_beta   90.00
_cell.angle_gamma   90.00
#
_symmetry.space_group_name_H-M   'P 1'
#
loop_
_entity.id
_entity.type
_entity.pdbx_description
1 polymer ?
#
loop_
_entity_poly.entity_id
_entity_poly.type
_entity_poly.pdbx_seq_one_letter_code
_entity_poly.pdbx_strand_id
1 'polypeptide(L)'
;MILHAIVPDAATAGWAAGNGASVVQLRLKDVPTAVRVRVGREVIASVGDLAMIVMNDDVAAAEALGVTVHLGQGDPGVERATRAGIRFGRSAGTPEEARRAEAEGALYIGAGAVWATPSKTDTGPAIGLDGLRAICRAVSIPVVAIGGVDASNAADCVAAGARGVAVIRAITELPRLRALLEIAVADSGDGRER
;
A
#
# COMPACT_ATOMS: atom_id res chain seq x y z
N MET A 1 -6.78 8.83 6.81
CA MET A 1 -6.29 7.43 6.73
C MET A 1 -5.98 7.05 5.29
N ILE A 2 -4.98 6.20 5.08
CA ILE A 2 -4.58 5.71 3.75
C ILE A 2 -5.53 4.57 3.34
N LEU A 3 -6.18 4.70 2.19
CA LEU A 3 -6.90 3.62 1.52
C LEU A 3 -6.18 3.33 0.21
N HIS A 4 -5.49 2.20 0.15
CA HIS A 4 -4.56 1.83 -0.92
C HIS A 4 -5.20 0.74 -1.79
N ALA A 5 -5.55 1.06 -3.02
CA ALA A 5 -6.09 0.12 -4.00
C ALA A 5 -4.97 -0.43 -4.88
N ILE A 6 -4.86 -1.76 -4.98
CA ILE A 6 -3.92 -2.43 -5.90
C ILE A 6 -4.71 -2.96 -7.08
N VAL A 7 -4.36 -2.48 -8.27
CA VAL A 7 -5.18 -2.59 -9.48
C VAL A 7 -4.40 -3.17 -10.67
N PRO A 8 -5.07 -3.86 -11.60
CA PRO A 8 -4.43 -4.44 -12.78
C PRO A 8 -4.48 -3.54 -14.03
N ASP A 9 -5.28 -2.47 -14.03
CA ASP A 9 -5.54 -1.66 -15.24
C ASP A 9 -6.05 -0.25 -14.92
N ALA A 10 -6.15 0.59 -15.95
CA ALA A 10 -6.56 1.98 -15.84
C ALA A 10 -8.05 2.17 -15.50
N ALA A 11 -8.93 1.30 -15.98
CA ALA A 11 -10.36 1.40 -15.70
C ALA A 11 -10.62 1.18 -14.22
N THR A 12 -10.02 0.12 -13.65
CA THR A 12 -10.08 -0.18 -12.21
C THR A 12 -9.41 0.92 -11.39
N ALA A 13 -8.30 1.50 -11.88
CA ALA A 13 -7.58 2.59 -11.23
C ALA A 13 -8.45 3.85 -11.09
N GLY A 14 -9.07 4.30 -12.18
CA GLY A 14 -9.95 5.47 -12.18
C GLY A 14 -11.18 5.25 -11.28
N TRP A 15 -11.79 4.05 -11.37
CA TRP A 15 -12.88 3.70 -10.48
C TRP A 15 -12.46 3.74 -9.02
N ALA A 16 -11.32 3.14 -8.66
CA ALA A 16 -10.83 3.11 -7.29
C ALA A 16 -10.55 4.52 -6.74
N ALA A 17 -9.92 5.38 -7.51
CA ALA A 17 -9.66 6.77 -7.12
C ALA A 17 -10.97 7.55 -6.91
N GLY A 18 -11.95 7.43 -7.81
CA GLY A 18 -13.27 8.03 -7.69
C GLY A 18 -14.11 7.48 -6.53
N ASN A 19 -13.75 6.32 -5.98
CA ASN A 19 -14.43 5.65 -4.87
C ASN A 19 -13.64 5.67 -3.56
N GLY A 20 -12.75 6.65 -3.39
CA GLY A 20 -12.13 7.00 -2.12
C GLY A 20 -10.74 6.38 -1.86
N ALA A 21 -10.14 5.66 -2.82
CA ALA A 21 -8.73 5.30 -2.70
C ALA A 21 -7.87 6.56 -2.71
N SER A 22 -7.00 6.71 -1.71
CA SER A 22 -6.01 7.78 -1.65
C SER A 22 -4.67 7.40 -2.28
N VAL A 23 -4.47 6.12 -2.52
CA VAL A 23 -3.31 5.55 -3.20
C VAL A 23 -3.79 4.48 -4.17
N VAL A 24 -3.32 4.54 -5.42
CA VAL A 24 -3.59 3.53 -6.45
C VAL A 24 -2.27 2.93 -6.90
N GLN A 25 -2.10 1.63 -6.69
CA GLN A 25 -0.90 0.89 -7.11
C GLN A 25 -1.18 0.04 -8.34
N LEU A 26 -0.53 0.34 -9.45
CA LEU A 26 -0.56 -0.51 -10.64
C LEU A 26 0.33 -1.74 -10.44
N ARG A 27 -0.28 -2.93 -10.46
CA ARG A 27 0.41 -4.21 -10.32
C ARG A 27 0.16 -5.12 -11.51
N LEU A 28 1.10 -5.14 -12.43
CA LEU A 28 1.12 -6.04 -13.59
C LEU A 28 2.21 -7.10 -13.37
N LYS A 29 1.80 -8.36 -13.29
CA LYS A 29 2.74 -9.50 -13.21
C LYS A 29 3.19 -9.91 -14.61
N ASP A 30 4.41 -10.41 -14.71
CA ASP A 30 4.96 -11.11 -15.87
C ASP A 30 4.83 -10.35 -17.21
N VAL A 31 4.97 -9.01 -17.15
CA VAL A 31 4.98 -8.16 -18.35
C VAL A 31 6.25 -7.30 -18.40
N PRO A 32 6.73 -6.94 -19.61
CA PRO A 32 7.88 -6.05 -19.77
C PRO A 32 7.65 -4.64 -19.22
N THR A 33 8.71 -3.94 -18.81
CA THR A 33 8.69 -2.54 -18.36
C THR A 33 7.97 -1.61 -19.34
N ALA A 34 8.16 -1.79 -20.65
CA ALA A 34 7.50 -0.97 -21.67
C ALA A 34 5.96 -1.07 -21.61
N VAL A 35 5.42 -2.26 -21.28
CA VAL A 35 3.98 -2.47 -21.09
C VAL A 35 3.52 -1.76 -19.81
N ARG A 36 4.29 -1.86 -18.72
CA ARG A 36 4.00 -1.15 -17.46
C ARG A 36 3.98 0.36 -17.66
N VAL A 37 4.92 0.90 -18.40
CA VAL A 37 4.97 2.34 -18.75
C VAL A 37 3.75 2.75 -19.57
N ARG A 38 3.37 1.97 -20.60
CA ARG A 38 2.18 2.27 -21.40
C ARG A 38 0.91 2.29 -20.55
N VAL A 39 0.64 1.20 -19.81
CA VAL A 39 -0.54 1.12 -18.95
C VAL A 39 -0.47 2.14 -17.80
N GLY A 40 0.71 2.43 -17.28
CA GLY A 40 0.92 3.45 -16.26
C GLY A 40 0.52 4.85 -16.73
N ARG A 41 0.76 5.21 -18.00
CA ARG A 41 0.26 6.48 -18.57
C ARG A 41 -1.26 6.52 -18.63
N GLU A 42 -1.90 5.41 -18.99
CA GLU A 42 -3.35 5.28 -18.98
C GLU A 42 -3.93 5.42 -17.56
N VAL A 43 -3.24 4.83 -16.55
CA VAL A 43 -3.59 4.98 -15.13
C VAL A 43 -3.46 6.44 -14.68
N ILE A 44 -2.35 7.11 -15.03
CA ILE A 44 -2.14 8.54 -14.69
C ILE A 44 -3.28 9.39 -15.26
N ALA A 45 -3.64 9.18 -16.52
CA ALA A 45 -4.73 9.91 -17.16
C ALA A 45 -6.10 9.63 -16.51
N SER A 46 -6.33 8.39 -16.06
CA SER A 46 -7.61 7.97 -15.46
C SER A 46 -7.77 8.42 -13.99
N VAL A 47 -6.68 8.45 -13.22
CA VAL A 47 -6.67 8.83 -11.81
C VAL A 47 -6.56 10.35 -11.61
N GLY A 48 -5.80 11.04 -12.46
CA GLY A 48 -5.53 12.46 -12.30
C GLY A 48 -4.94 12.78 -10.94
N ASP A 49 -5.45 13.83 -10.30
CA ASP A 49 -5.02 14.30 -8.98
C ASP A 49 -5.79 13.67 -7.80
N LEU A 50 -6.68 12.70 -8.07
CA LEU A 50 -7.55 12.10 -7.03
C LEU A 50 -6.79 11.21 -6.05
N ALA A 51 -5.69 10.58 -6.49
CA ALA A 51 -4.90 9.67 -5.66
C ALA A 51 -3.41 9.65 -6.05
N MET A 52 -2.57 9.30 -5.08
CA MET A 52 -1.15 9.03 -5.34
C MET A 52 -1.01 7.75 -6.17
N ILE A 53 -0.22 7.80 -7.24
CA ILE A 53 0.05 6.65 -8.10
C ILE A 53 1.34 5.97 -7.68
N VAL A 54 1.30 4.65 -7.59
CA VAL A 54 2.41 3.79 -7.22
C VAL A 54 2.61 2.71 -8.28
N MET A 55 3.83 2.50 -8.74
CA MET A 55 4.22 1.36 -9.58
C MET A 55 4.67 0.20 -8.68
N ASN A 56 4.22 -1.02 -8.98
CA ASN A 56 4.68 -2.21 -8.25
C ASN A 56 6.00 -2.74 -8.85
N ASP A 57 7.04 -2.92 -8.02
CA ASP A 57 8.34 -3.56 -8.25
C ASP A 57 9.24 -2.93 -9.33
N ASP A 58 8.70 -2.25 -10.33
CA ASP A 58 9.45 -1.77 -11.50
C ASP A 58 9.94 -0.32 -11.33
N VAL A 59 11.16 -0.15 -10.82
CA VAL A 59 11.78 1.17 -10.64
C VAL A 59 11.96 1.90 -11.97
N ALA A 60 12.27 1.19 -13.07
CA ALA A 60 12.44 1.82 -14.38
C ALA A 60 11.13 2.39 -14.92
N ALA A 61 10.03 1.66 -14.74
CA ALA A 61 8.71 2.17 -15.08
C ALA A 61 8.29 3.36 -14.21
N ALA A 62 8.55 3.29 -12.89
CA ALA A 62 8.28 4.41 -11.97
C ALA A 62 9.07 5.66 -12.34
N GLU A 63 10.35 5.52 -12.67
CA GLU A 63 11.23 6.60 -13.15
C GLU A 63 10.70 7.24 -14.44
N ALA A 64 10.36 6.41 -15.44
CA ALA A 64 9.83 6.88 -16.72
C ALA A 64 8.47 7.60 -16.62
N LEU A 65 7.72 7.34 -15.54
CA LEU A 65 6.40 7.92 -15.28
C LEU A 65 6.43 9.05 -14.24
N GLY A 66 7.53 9.22 -13.52
CA GLY A 66 7.63 10.19 -12.42
C GLY A 66 6.74 9.85 -11.21
N VAL A 67 6.50 8.56 -10.94
CA VAL A 67 5.63 8.09 -9.85
C VAL A 67 6.41 7.37 -8.75
N THR A 68 5.78 7.17 -7.60
CA THR A 68 6.32 6.36 -6.49
C THR A 68 6.41 4.88 -6.89
N VAL A 69 7.36 4.13 -6.34
CA VAL A 69 7.44 2.67 -6.49
C VAL A 69 7.17 1.95 -5.17
N HIS A 70 6.53 0.78 -5.20
CA HIS A 70 6.46 -0.13 -4.07
C HIS A 70 7.34 -1.34 -4.33
N LEU A 71 8.24 -1.64 -3.39
CA LEU A 71 9.22 -2.72 -3.49
C LEU A 71 8.95 -3.79 -2.44
N GLY A 72 8.99 -5.05 -2.84
CA GLY A 72 8.92 -6.22 -1.95
C GLY A 72 10.18 -6.35 -1.09
N GLN A 73 10.15 -7.28 -0.11
CA GLN A 73 11.24 -7.47 0.87
C GLN A 73 12.59 -7.83 0.23
N GLY A 74 12.59 -8.63 -0.84
CA GLY A 74 13.78 -9.09 -1.54
C GLY A 74 14.16 -8.28 -2.78
N ASP A 75 13.41 -7.23 -3.13
CA ASP A 75 13.64 -6.49 -4.36
C ASP A 75 14.89 -5.60 -4.26
N PRO A 76 15.83 -5.72 -5.22
CA PRO A 76 17.09 -4.97 -5.20
C PRO A 76 16.94 -3.52 -5.65
N GLY A 77 15.72 -3.02 -5.82
CA GLY A 77 15.44 -1.72 -6.44
C GLY A 77 15.70 -0.49 -5.57
N VAL A 78 15.96 -0.64 -4.25
CA VAL A 78 16.11 0.48 -3.31
C VAL A 78 17.23 1.43 -3.72
N GLU A 79 18.43 0.91 -3.97
CA GLU A 79 19.57 1.75 -4.40
C GLU A 79 19.30 2.51 -5.70
N ARG A 80 18.63 1.84 -6.65
CA ARG A 80 18.23 2.47 -7.91
C ARG A 80 17.21 3.56 -7.69
N ALA A 81 16.15 3.30 -6.91
CA ALA A 81 15.12 4.28 -6.58
C ALA A 81 15.74 5.51 -5.89
N THR A 82 16.60 5.29 -4.89
CA THR A 82 17.31 6.36 -4.18
C THR A 82 18.18 7.19 -5.12
N ARG A 83 18.97 6.54 -5.99
CA ARG A 83 19.85 7.23 -6.95
C ARG A 83 19.05 8.04 -7.98
N ALA A 84 17.88 7.53 -8.39
CA ALA A 84 16.99 8.21 -9.32
C ALA A 84 16.08 9.27 -8.65
N GLY A 85 16.17 9.45 -7.32
CA GLY A 85 15.29 10.35 -6.57
C GLY A 85 13.83 9.92 -6.53
N ILE A 86 13.55 8.63 -6.78
CA ILE A 86 12.19 8.07 -6.77
C ILE A 86 11.81 7.68 -5.34
N ARG A 87 10.69 8.21 -4.85
CA ARG A 87 10.13 7.82 -3.56
C ARG A 87 9.64 6.37 -3.63
N PHE A 88 9.78 5.63 -2.53
CA PHE A 88 9.37 4.24 -2.50
C PHE A 88 8.67 3.85 -1.20
N GLY A 89 7.76 2.86 -1.29
CA GLY A 89 7.25 2.10 -0.16
C GLY A 89 7.89 0.72 -0.11
N ARG A 90 7.87 0.06 1.06
CA ARG A 90 8.46 -1.28 1.26
C ARG A 90 7.48 -2.22 1.92
N SER A 91 7.51 -3.50 1.52
CA SER A 91 6.85 -4.57 2.26
C SER A 91 7.67 -4.96 3.50
N ALA A 92 6.99 -5.28 4.61
CA ALA A 92 7.59 -5.89 5.78
C ALA A 92 6.63 -6.89 6.45
N GLY A 93 7.17 -8.02 6.90
CA GLY A 93 6.46 -9.04 7.69
C GLY A 93 6.94 -9.09 9.15
N THR A 94 8.03 -8.39 9.49
CA THR A 94 8.57 -8.32 10.85
C THR A 94 8.95 -6.89 11.26
N PRO A 95 9.05 -6.60 12.57
CA PRO A 95 9.55 -5.31 13.06
C PRO A 95 10.96 -4.97 12.57
N GLU A 96 11.83 -5.96 12.42
CA GLU A 96 13.22 -5.80 11.96
C GLU A 96 13.25 -5.35 10.50
N GLU A 97 12.43 -5.97 9.65
CA GLU A 97 12.28 -5.58 8.25
C GLU A 97 11.71 -4.17 8.12
N ALA A 98 10.73 -3.82 8.94
CA ALA A 98 10.14 -2.48 8.95
C ALA A 98 11.16 -1.40 9.35
N ARG A 99 11.97 -1.62 10.41
CA ARG A 99 13.04 -0.69 10.80
C ARG A 99 14.09 -0.54 9.71
N ARG A 100 14.45 -1.64 9.03
CA ARG A 100 15.38 -1.58 7.90
C ARG A 100 14.82 -0.73 6.77
N ALA A 101 13.56 -0.96 6.39
CA ALA A 101 12.90 -0.20 5.35
C ALA A 101 12.81 1.30 5.69
N GLU A 102 12.52 1.65 6.95
CA GLU A 102 12.53 3.04 7.42
C GLU A 102 13.94 3.64 7.33
N ALA A 103 14.97 2.92 7.76
CA ALA A 103 16.37 3.36 7.65
C ALA A 103 16.83 3.52 6.20
N GLU A 104 16.29 2.75 5.26
CA GLU A 104 16.49 2.87 3.81
C GLU A 104 15.76 4.09 3.21
N GLY A 105 14.89 4.77 3.96
CA GLY A 105 14.15 5.96 3.51
C GLY A 105 12.79 5.64 2.90
N ALA A 106 12.18 4.51 3.24
CA ALA A 106 10.83 4.19 2.77
C ALA A 106 9.80 5.24 3.22
N LEU A 107 8.90 5.60 2.31
CA LEU A 107 7.80 6.54 2.56
C LEU A 107 6.71 5.92 3.45
N TYR A 108 6.49 4.62 3.32
CA TYR A 108 5.52 3.84 4.09
C TYR A 108 5.89 2.35 4.08
N ILE A 109 5.34 1.61 5.04
CA ILE A 109 5.45 0.16 5.11
C ILE A 109 4.13 -0.50 4.68
N GLY A 110 4.18 -1.46 3.77
CA GLY A 110 3.11 -2.41 3.52
C GLY A 110 3.29 -3.63 4.44
N ALA A 111 2.55 -3.68 5.54
CA ALA A 111 2.69 -4.75 6.55
C ALA A 111 1.74 -5.92 6.28
N GLY A 112 2.27 -7.12 6.10
CA GLY A 112 1.43 -8.30 5.87
C GLY A 112 2.19 -9.52 5.31
N ALA A 113 1.42 -10.61 5.01
CA ALA A 113 -0.05 -10.66 5.02
C ALA A 113 -0.58 -10.73 6.45
N VAL A 114 -1.57 -9.87 6.78
CA VAL A 114 -2.18 -9.89 8.13
C VAL A 114 -3.01 -11.16 8.30
N TRP A 115 -3.82 -11.52 7.33
CA TRP A 115 -4.53 -12.81 7.25
C TRP A 115 -4.08 -13.59 6.01
N ALA A 116 -4.26 -14.91 6.06
CA ALA A 116 -3.98 -15.77 4.91
C ALA A 116 -4.72 -15.29 3.66
N THR A 117 -4.01 -15.20 2.54
CA THR A 117 -4.57 -14.71 1.28
C THR A 117 -3.91 -15.38 0.07
N PRO A 118 -4.67 -15.76 -0.95
CA PRO A 118 -4.11 -16.30 -2.18
C PRO A 118 -3.51 -15.22 -3.12
N SER A 119 -3.65 -13.93 -2.78
CA SER A 119 -3.20 -12.84 -3.66
C SER A 119 -1.68 -12.69 -3.74
N LYS A 120 -0.95 -13.23 -2.75
CA LYS A 120 0.52 -13.27 -2.71
C LYS A 120 0.95 -14.57 -2.04
N THR A 121 1.52 -15.48 -2.80
CA THR A 121 1.88 -16.84 -2.36
C THR A 121 3.27 -16.95 -1.74
N ASP A 122 4.05 -15.88 -1.84
CA ASP A 122 5.46 -15.78 -1.44
C ASP A 122 5.68 -14.99 -0.13
N THR A 123 4.62 -14.79 0.68
CA THR A 123 4.66 -13.99 1.92
C THR A 123 4.72 -14.85 3.16
N GLY A 124 5.33 -15.91 3.33
CA GLY A 124 5.37 -16.62 4.62
C GLY A 124 4.00 -16.77 5.34
N PRO A 125 3.97 -17.17 6.61
CA PRO A 125 2.74 -17.26 7.40
C PRO A 125 2.12 -15.87 7.66
N ALA A 126 0.80 -15.83 7.86
CA ALA A 126 0.10 -14.61 8.25
C ALA A 126 0.64 -14.05 9.57
N ILE A 127 0.89 -12.74 9.62
CA ILE A 127 1.47 -12.08 10.80
C ILE A 127 0.45 -11.82 11.91
N GLY A 128 -0.84 -11.86 11.60
CA GLY A 128 -1.94 -11.53 12.53
C GLY A 128 -1.94 -10.06 12.97
N LEU A 129 -2.91 -9.72 13.81
CA LEU A 129 -3.01 -8.37 14.37
C LEU A 129 -1.88 -8.08 15.38
N ASP A 130 -1.34 -9.08 16.06
CA ASP A 130 -0.23 -8.88 17.00
C ASP A 130 1.07 -8.58 16.26
N GLY A 131 1.35 -9.27 15.15
CA GLY A 131 2.47 -8.94 14.27
C GLY A 131 2.34 -7.54 13.66
N LEU A 132 1.13 -7.19 13.19
CA LEU A 132 0.85 -5.83 12.71
C LEU A 132 1.11 -4.77 13.78
N ARG A 133 0.63 -5.00 15.01
CA ARG A 133 0.85 -4.09 16.16
C ARG A 133 2.33 -3.94 16.48
N ALA A 134 3.09 -5.03 16.44
CA ALA A 134 4.53 -5.00 16.67
C ALA A 134 5.27 -4.19 15.60
N ILE A 135 4.90 -4.32 14.32
CA ILE A 135 5.43 -3.53 13.22
C ILE A 135 5.08 -2.05 13.40
N CYS A 136 3.82 -1.72 13.70
CA CYS A 136 3.39 -0.32 13.89
C CYS A 136 4.15 0.38 15.04
N ARG A 137 4.52 -0.35 16.08
CA ARG A 137 5.31 0.20 17.20
C ARG A 137 6.79 0.34 16.90
N ALA A 138 7.28 -0.34 15.88
CA ALA A 138 8.71 -0.42 15.56
C ALA A 138 9.20 0.74 14.71
N VAL A 139 8.32 1.47 14.03
CA VAL A 139 8.64 2.53 13.07
C VAL A 139 7.79 3.79 13.30
N SER A 140 8.26 4.93 12.82
CA SER A 140 7.57 6.21 12.86
C SER A 140 6.81 6.53 11.57
N ILE A 141 7.22 5.94 10.45
CA ILE A 141 6.57 6.11 9.15
C ILE A 141 5.23 5.35 9.08
N PRO A 142 4.30 5.78 8.20
CA PRO A 142 3.00 5.14 8.07
C PRO A 142 3.08 3.65 7.76
N VAL A 143 2.32 2.84 8.50
CA VAL A 143 2.13 1.41 8.24
C VAL A 143 0.75 1.20 7.63
N VAL A 144 0.71 0.51 6.49
CA VAL A 144 -0.50 0.14 5.73
C VAL A 144 -0.68 -1.37 5.82
N ALA A 145 -1.76 -1.83 6.45
CA ALA A 145 -2.05 -3.25 6.59
C ALA A 145 -2.52 -3.87 5.27
N ILE A 146 -1.98 -5.03 4.91
CA ILE A 146 -2.32 -5.73 3.66
C ILE A 146 -2.41 -7.25 3.87
N GLY A 147 -3.19 -7.91 3.01
CA GLY A 147 -3.36 -9.37 2.99
C GLY A 147 -4.57 -9.82 3.81
N GLY A 148 -5.62 -10.25 3.10
CA GLY A 148 -6.88 -10.67 3.69
C GLY A 148 -7.72 -9.54 4.30
N VAL A 149 -7.38 -8.28 3.99
CA VAL A 149 -8.12 -7.11 4.48
C VAL A 149 -9.36 -6.85 3.61
N ASP A 150 -10.48 -6.60 4.28
CA ASP A 150 -11.76 -6.18 3.71
C ASP A 150 -12.54 -5.29 4.70
N ALA A 151 -13.79 -4.94 4.38
CA ALA A 151 -14.60 -4.08 5.24
C ALA A 151 -15.04 -4.71 6.57
N SER A 152 -14.88 -6.02 6.77
CA SER A 152 -15.22 -6.69 8.03
C SER A 152 -14.12 -6.59 9.08
N ASN A 153 -12.86 -6.36 8.67
CA ASN A 153 -11.68 -6.42 9.54
C ASN A 153 -10.74 -5.20 9.44
N ALA A 154 -11.04 -4.24 8.55
CA ALA A 154 -10.21 -3.03 8.39
C ALA A 154 -10.09 -2.20 9.68
N ALA A 155 -11.15 -2.12 10.48
CA ALA A 155 -11.14 -1.41 11.76
C ALA A 155 -10.15 -2.02 12.76
N ASP A 156 -10.01 -3.35 12.77
CA ASP A 156 -9.05 -4.05 13.65
C ASP A 156 -7.60 -3.72 13.28
N CYS A 157 -7.33 -3.52 11.98
CA CYS A 157 -6.01 -3.06 11.51
C CYS A 157 -5.69 -1.66 12.06
N VAL A 158 -6.67 -0.76 12.04
CA VAL A 158 -6.51 0.60 12.57
C VAL A 158 -6.31 0.56 14.09
N ALA A 159 -7.09 -0.25 14.81
CA ALA A 159 -6.95 -0.46 16.26
C ALA A 159 -5.58 -1.08 16.62
N ALA A 160 -4.98 -1.85 15.71
CA ALA A 160 -3.61 -2.36 15.86
C ALA A 160 -2.52 -1.29 15.59
N GLY A 161 -2.88 -0.09 15.14
CA GLY A 161 -1.97 1.03 14.90
C GLY A 161 -1.68 1.34 13.43
N ALA A 162 -2.29 0.62 12.48
CA ALA A 162 -2.11 0.92 11.07
C ALA A 162 -2.67 2.30 10.69
N ARG A 163 -1.96 3.02 9.83
CA ARG A 163 -2.38 4.32 9.29
C ARG A 163 -3.25 4.19 8.04
N GLY A 164 -3.57 2.97 7.67
CA GLY A 164 -4.45 2.64 6.56
C GLY A 164 -4.42 1.18 6.21
N VAL A 165 -5.18 0.84 5.18
CA VAL A 165 -5.28 -0.53 4.67
C VAL A 165 -5.07 -0.56 3.15
N ALA A 166 -4.58 -1.71 2.66
CA ALA A 166 -4.45 -1.98 1.23
C ALA A 166 -5.29 -3.20 0.83
N VAL A 167 -5.98 -3.07 -0.30
CA VAL A 167 -6.86 -4.12 -0.83
C VAL A 167 -6.53 -4.44 -2.28
N ILE A 168 -6.67 -5.73 -2.63
CA ILE A 168 -6.61 -6.25 -4.00
C ILE A 168 -7.99 -6.79 -4.38
N ARG A 169 -8.48 -7.78 -3.63
CA ARG A 169 -9.72 -8.50 -3.95
C ARG A 169 -10.98 -7.78 -3.46
N ALA A 170 -10.88 -7.06 -2.35
CA ALA A 170 -11.97 -6.28 -1.79
C ALA A 170 -12.09 -4.88 -2.43
N ILE A 171 -11.65 -4.73 -3.68
CA ILE A 171 -11.62 -3.44 -4.35
C ILE A 171 -13.03 -2.83 -4.52
N THR A 172 -14.04 -3.66 -4.72
CA THR A 172 -15.45 -3.22 -4.82
C THR A 172 -16.02 -2.67 -3.50
N GLU A 173 -15.33 -2.91 -2.38
CA GLU A 173 -15.72 -2.43 -1.06
C GLU A 173 -15.11 -1.07 -0.71
N LEU A 174 -14.35 -0.43 -1.62
CA LEU A 174 -13.67 0.85 -1.36
C LEU A 174 -14.58 1.94 -0.75
N PRO A 175 -15.82 2.17 -1.22
CA PRO A 175 -16.70 3.18 -0.60
C PRO A 175 -17.00 2.87 0.86
N ARG A 176 -17.25 1.60 1.19
CA ARG A 176 -17.51 1.14 2.57
C ARG A 176 -16.25 1.23 3.42
N LEU A 177 -15.10 0.82 2.89
CA LEU A 177 -13.80 0.93 3.56
C LEU A 177 -13.47 2.39 3.87
N ARG A 178 -13.70 3.32 2.93
CA ARG A 178 -13.49 4.75 3.14
C ARG A 178 -14.31 5.26 4.33
N ALA A 179 -15.61 4.96 4.36
CA ALA A 179 -16.50 5.37 5.45
C ALA A 179 -16.04 4.80 6.81
N LEU A 180 -15.65 3.52 6.87
CA LEU A 180 -15.15 2.89 8.09
C LEU A 180 -13.85 3.54 8.60
N LEU A 181 -12.93 3.87 7.70
CA LEU A 181 -11.67 4.50 8.06
C LEU A 181 -11.87 5.95 8.54
N GLU A 182 -12.86 6.67 8.06
CA GLU A 182 -13.22 8.02 8.52
C GLU A 182 -13.79 7.98 9.95
N ILE A 183 -14.67 7.02 10.25
CA ILE A 183 -15.20 6.80 11.60
C ILE A 183 -14.07 6.46 12.58
N ALA A 184 -13.18 5.54 12.22
CA ALA A 184 -12.07 5.14 13.08
C ALA A 184 -11.10 6.30 13.41
N VAL A 185 -11.00 7.32 12.56
CA VAL A 185 -10.24 8.55 12.85
C VAL A 185 -10.97 9.42 13.85
N ALA A 186 -12.28 9.59 13.69
CA ALA A 186 -13.09 10.41 14.61
C ALA A 186 -13.02 9.88 16.04
N ASP A 187 -13.17 8.56 16.21
CA ASP A 187 -13.12 7.88 17.52
C ASP A 187 -11.73 7.96 18.17
N SER A 188 -10.64 7.96 17.38
CA SER A 188 -9.28 8.09 17.91
C SER A 188 -8.86 9.54 18.25
N GLY A 189 -9.56 10.54 17.71
CA GLY A 189 -9.32 11.97 17.98
C GLY A 189 -9.90 12.47 19.31
N ASP A 190 -11.01 11.89 19.76
CA ASP A 190 -11.69 12.32 21.01
C ASP A 190 -10.97 11.85 22.30
N GLY A 191 -9.97 10.97 22.19
CA GLY A 191 -9.18 10.43 23.33
C GLY A 191 -7.95 11.26 23.75
N ARG A 192 -7.61 12.37 23.07
CA ARG A 192 -6.39 13.16 23.34
C ARG A 192 -6.60 14.45 24.11
N GLU A 193 -7.81 14.76 24.55
CA GLU A 193 -8.13 15.95 25.36
C GLU A 193 -8.62 15.63 26.78
N ARG A 194 -8.05 14.58 27.45
CA ARG A 194 -8.27 14.39 28.89
C ARG A 194 -7.00 14.00 29.60
#